data_0b2c30c01e5812a6fa56f8c1f1b3b6ff
#
_entry.id   0b2c30c01e5812a6fa56f8c1f1b3b6ff
#
_cell.length_a   1.000
_cell.length_b   1.000
_cell.length_c   1.000
_cell.angle_alpha   90.00
_cell.angle_beta   90.00
_cell.angle_gamma   90.00
#
_symmetry.space_group_name_H-M   'P 1'
#
loop_
_entity.id
_entity.type
_entity.pdbx_description
1 polymer ?
#
loop_
_entity_poly.entity_id
_entity_poly.type
_entity_poly.pdbx_seq_one_letter_code
_entity_poly.pdbx_strand_id
1 'polypeptide(L)'
;MTLSDMTILLTAIGSFSADCVVASLKRAGCRVVGCDIYPSEWHAVSMDCDKVYQVPLALTPEYIPALLDICRNERITHLFPLTDLEIDVLRQHRDVFERQSIKLCIQSEKCLDIARDKYKQSLVFLDDSIVKTPRTVLADGDISMLNLPLVAKPLNGRSSEGLMFLENESDVNRIREKKCYLIQETIPGSVFTVDYARDDYGNDFAVPREELLRTKNGAGLTVRINPDISLQQMVSYIGAKLGVIGCVNMEFIYDGKYYYLIDINPRFSAGVAFSHLAGYDMVLSHLNAFNGKPILPSVNFEACIMSKRYSEVKICLK
;
A
#
# COMPACT_ATOMS: atom_id res chain seq x y z
N MET A 1 1.45 -6.70 26.57
CA MET A 1 2.50 -5.79 26.03
C MET A 1 1.87 -4.42 25.85
N THR A 2 2.41 -3.39 26.46
CA THR A 2 2.01 -1.99 26.28
C THR A 2 2.67 -1.45 25.01
N LEU A 3 2.21 -0.31 24.48
CA LEU A 3 2.82 0.30 23.29
C LEU A 3 4.29 0.69 23.55
N SER A 4 4.62 1.10 24.77
CA SER A 4 5.99 1.41 25.19
C SER A 4 6.93 0.21 25.25
N ASP A 5 6.39 -1.01 25.31
CA ASP A 5 7.21 -2.24 25.29
C ASP A 5 7.52 -2.69 23.86
N MET A 6 6.92 -2.04 22.85
CA MET A 6 7.06 -2.43 21.45
C MET A 6 8.26 -1.75 20.81
N THR A 7 9.10 -2.57 20.17
CA THR A 7 10.13 -2.10 19.25
C THR A 7 9.75 -2.52 17.83
N ILE A 8 9.60 -1.55 16.94
CA ILE A 8 9.11 -1.78 15.60
C ILE A 8 10.25 -1.56 14.61
N LEU A 9 10.50 -2.56 13.77
CA LEU A 9 11.38 -2.42 12.61
C LEU A 9 10.55 -1.92 11.44
N LEU A 10 10.89 -0.75 10.92
CA LEU A 10 10.28 -0.16 9.75
C LEU A 10 11.27 -0.26 8.59
N THR A 11 10.90 -0.91 7.50
CA THR A 11 11.76 -1.04 6.32
C THR A 11 11.47 0.05 5.29
N ALA A 12 12.40 0.29 4.37
CA ALA A 12 12.28 1.30 3.31
C ALA A 12 11.89 2.69 3.84
N ILE A 13 12.65 3.19 4.85
CA ILE A 13 12.35 4.48 5.48
C ILE A 13 12.49 5.69 4.54
N GLY A 14 13.06 5.52 3.35
CA GLY A 14 13.04 6.50 2.27
C GLY A 14 11.72 6.59 1.51
N SER A 15 10.70 5.79 1.84
CA SER A 15 9.40 5.82 1.17
C SER A 15 8.56 7.03 1.61
N PHE A 16 7.64 7.46 0.74
CA PHE A 16 6.74 8.61 1.01
C PHE A 16 5.80 8.43 2.22
N SER A 17 5.59 7.20 2.69
CA SER A 17 4.78 6.93 3.88
C SER A 17 5.57 6.97 5.18
N ALA A 18 6.88 6.88 5.12
CA ALA A 18 7.74 6.65 6.29
C ALA A 18 7.61 7.75 7.35
N ASP A 19 7.63 9.04 6.96
CA ASP A 19 7.51 10.16 7.90
C ASP A 19 6.25 10.04 8.78
N CYS A 20 5.09 9.78 8.15
CA CYS A 20 3.83 9.63 8.85
C CYS A 20 3.84 8.38 9.75
N VAL A 21 4.40 7.27 9.26
CA VAL A 21 4.45 6.01 10.01
C VAL A 21 5.34 6.15 11.24
N VAL A 22 6.56 6.69 11.09
CA VAL A 22 7.47 6.95 12.22
C VAL A 22 6.82 7.90 13.23
N ALA A 23 6.29 9.03 12.76
CA ALA A 23 5.67 10.03 13.64
C ALA A 23 4.49 9.47 14.43
N SER A 24 3.63 8.64 13.82
CA SER A 24 2.51 7.99 14.51
C SER A 24 3.00 7.00 15.57
N LEU A 25 3.93 6.10 15.22
CA LEU A 25 4.49 5.11 16.14
C LEU A 25 5.22 5.77 17.33
N LYS A 26 5.99 6.83 17.07
CA LYS A 26 6.68 7.60 18.15
C LYS A 26 5.68 8.28 19.07
N ARG A 27 4.61 8.91 18.55
CA ARG A 27 3.56 9.49 19.39
C ARG A 27 2.85 8.44 20.25
N ALA A 28 2.69 7.22 19.74
CA ALA A 28 2.15 6.10 20.49
C ALA A 28 3.10 5.55 21.58
N GLY A 29 4.34 6.05 21.64
CA GLY A 29 5.35 5.66 22.62
C GLY A 29 6.17 4.42 22.21
N CYS A 30 6.06 3.95 20.96
CA CYS A 30 6.86 2.84 20.47
C CYS A 30 8.32 3.27 20.21
N ARG A 31 9.24 2.33 20.41
CA ARG A 31 10.61 2.47 19.90
C ARG A 31 10.62 2.10 18.41
N VAL A 32 11.18 2.95 17.54
CA VAL A 32 11.21 2.77 16.10
C VAL A 32 12.63 2.61 15.59
N VAL A 33 12.93 1.45 15.03
CA VAL A 33 14.17 1.16 14.32
C VAL A 33 13.88 1.19 12.82
N GLY A 34 14.62 2.00 12.07
CA GLY A 34 14.49 2.11 10.63
C GLY A 34 15.52 1.28 9.88
N CYS A 35 15.21 0.84 8.67
CA CYS A 35 16.24 0.39 7.73
C CYS A 35 15.90 0.78 6.29
N ASP A 36 16.95 0.94 5.47
CA ASP A 36 16.87 1.27 4.06
C ASP A 36 18.07 0.70 3.30
N ILE A 37 17.95 0.62 1.98
CA ILE A 37 19.07 0.21 1.11
C ILE A 37 20.14 1.30 0.98
N TYR A 38 19.78 2.55 1.24
CA TYR A 38 20.70 3.70 1.22
C TYR A 38 21.20 4.05 2.63
N PRO A 39 22.32 4.78 2.74
CA PRO A 39 22.84 5.25 4.02
C PRO A 39 21.82 6.12 4.78
N SER A 40 21.85 6.03 6.11
CA SER A 40 20.90 6.75 6.97
C SER A 40 20.89 8.27 6.77
N GLU A 41 22.05 8.85 6.48
CA GLU A 41 22.24 10.27 6.23
C GLU A 41 21.61 10.78 4.92
N TRP A 42 21.11 9.88 4.08
CA TRP A 42 20.38 10.24 2.86
C TRP A 42 18.86 10.39 3.07
N HIS A 43 18.37 10.06 4.27
CA HIS A 43 16.97 10.09 4.61
C HIS A 43 16.67 11.03 5.77
N ALA A 44 15.85 12.06 5.53
CA ALA A 44 15.42 12.99 6.58
C ALA A 44 14.77 12.27 7.76
N VAL A 45 13.92 11.28 7.48
CA VAL A 45 13.18 10.50 8.48
C VAL A 45 14.09 9.69 9.42
N SER A 46 15.36 9.48 9.04
CA SER A 46 16.34 8.82 9.91
C SER A 46 16.57 9.57 11.24
N MET A 47 16.33 10.89 11.25
CA MET A 47 16.47 11.74 12.44
C MET A 47 15.37 11.46 13.49
N ASP A 48 14.23 10.93 13.07
CA ASP A 48 13.08 10.65 13.94
C ASP A 48 13.07 9.19 14.42
N CYS A 49 13.88 8.31 13.80
CA CYS A 49 14.08 6.94 14.23
C CYS A 49 15.03 6.86 15.43
N ASP A 50 14.80 5.90 16.35
CA ASP A 50 15.70 5.66 17.48
C ASP A 50 17.02 5.04 17.02
N LYS A 51 17.02 4.33 15.91
CA LYS A 51 18.20 3.77 15.25
C LYS A 51 17.89 3.46 13.79
N VAL A 52 18.90 3.51 12.93
CA VAL A 52 18.76 3.21 11.50
C VAL A 52 19.89 2.29 11.05
N TYR A 53 19.56 1.36 10.17
CA TYR A 53 20.46 0.39 9.57
C TYR A 53 20.42 0.48 8.04
N GLN A 54 21.58 0.32 7.41
CA GLN A 54 21.60 0.05 5.98
C GLN A 54 21.48 -1.46 5.76
N VAL A 55 20.64 -1.86 4.79
CA VAL A 55 20.38 -3.27 4.45
C VAL A 55 20.58 -3.52 2.97
N PRO A 56 20.85 -4.78 2.56
CA PRO A 56 20.88 -5.15 1.15
C PRO A 56 19.53 -4.94 0.45
N LEU A 57 19.53 -4.99 -0.89
CA LEU A 57 18.30 -5.00 -1.69
C LEU A 57 17.41 -6.22 -1.32
N ALA A 58 16.10 -6.02 -1.26
CA ALA A 58 15.15 -7.05 -0.84
C ALA A 58 15.26 -8.37 -1.64
N LEU A 59 15.62 -8.30 -2.93
CA LEU A 59 15.77 -9.47 -3.79
C LEU A 59 17.11 -10.21 -3.63
N THR A 60 18.02 -9.73 -2.79
CA THR A 60 19.30 -10.42 -2.57
C THR A 60 19.20 -11.43 -1.43
N PRO A 61 19.95 -12.54 -1.46
CA PRO A 61 19.91 -13.57 -0.41
C PRO A 61 20.28 -13.04 0.98
N GLU A 62 21.05 -11.97 1.06
CA GLU A 62 21.53 -11.37 2.30
C GLU A 62 20.47 -10.55 3.03
N TYR A 63 19.36 -10.18 2.36
CA TYR A 63 18.33 -9.30 2.94
C TYR A 63 17.67 -9.89 4.18
N ILE A 64 17.15 -11.10 4.10
CA ILE A 64 16.49 -11.76 5.24
C ILE A 64 17.45 -11.99 6.41
N PRO A 65 18.69 -12.51 6.22
CA PRO A 65 19.69 -12.58 7.28
C PRO A 65 19.95 -11.22 7.96
N ALA A 66 20.12 -10.15 7.17
CA ALA A 66 20.35 -8.81 7.72
C ALA A 66 19.18 -8.31 8.59
N LEU A 67 17.93 -8.51 8.14
CA LEU A 67 16.76 -8.16 8.94
C LEU A 67 16.68 -8.96 10.25
N LEU A 68 16.99 -10.25 10.21
CA LEU A 68 16.99 -11.12 11.39
C LEU A 68 18.07 -10.71 12.41
N ASP A 69 19.24 -10.27 11.93
CA ASP A 69 20.30 -9.73 12.78
C ASP A 69 19.86 -8.44 13.49
N ILE A 70 19.24 -7.51 12.74
CA ILE A 70 18.65 -6.31 13.33
C ILE A 70 17.57 -6.69 14.36
N CYS A 71 16.69 -7.62 14.02
CA CYS A 71 15.62 -8.06 14.91
C CYS A 71 16.17 -8.58 16.26
N ARG A 72 17.22 -9.39 16.23
CA ARG A 72 17.87 -9.90 17.44
C ARG A 72 18.56 -8.79 18.24
N ASN A 73 19.38 -7.98 17.56
CA ASN A 73 20.18 -6.94 18.21
C ASN A 73 19.33 -5.85 18.87
N GLU A 74 18.21 -5.51 18.24
CA GLU A 74 17.31 -4.44 18.67
C GLU A 74 16.08 -4.94 19.44
N ARG A 75 15.93 -6.25 19.62
CA ARG A 75 14.77 -6.89 20.27
C ARG A 75 13.46 -6.48 19.62
N ILE A 76 13.42 -6.55 18.29
CA ILE A 76 12.25 -6.17 17.49
C ILE A 76 11.08 -7.07 17.85
N THR A 77 9.92 -6.47 18.07
CA THR A 77 8.66 -7.18 18.33
C THR A 77 7.76 -7.24 17.10
N HIS A 78 7.82 -6.20 16.25
CA HIS A 78 6.99 -6.05 15.04
C HIS A 78 7.83 -5.57 13.87
N LEU A 79 7.52 -6.07 12.68
CA LEU A 79 8.15 -5.64 11.43
C LEU A 79 7.08 -5.09 10.48
N PHE A 80 7.25 -3.84 10.04
CA PHE A 80 6.38 -3.11 9.11
C PHE A 80 7.10 -2.85 7.80
N PRO A 81 6.83 -3.62 6.74
CA PRO A 81 7.36 -3.31 5.41
C PRO A 81 6.55 -2.19 4.76
N LEU A 82 7.24 -1.24 4.13
CA LEU A 82 6.59 -0.12 3.45
C LEU A 82 6.52 -0.27 1.93
N THR A 83 7.15 -1.29 1.35
CA THR A 83 7.14 -1.51 -0.10
C THR A 83 6.59 -2.87 -0.49
N ASP A 84 6.00 -2.93 -1.67
CA ASP A 84 5.44 -4.17 -2.23
C ASP A 84 6.51 -5.25 -2.44
N LEU A 85 7.71 -4.84 -2.86
CA LEU A 85 8.82 -5.77 -3.11
C LEU A 85 9.28 -6.47 -1.82
N GLU A 86 9.34 -5.72 -0.72
CA GLU A 86 9.70 -6.30 0.58
C GLU A 86 8.61 -7.26 1.07
N ILE A 87 7.33 -6.91 0.87
CA ILE A 87 6.21 -7.80 1.19
C ILE A 87 6.31 -9.11 0.40
N ASP A 88 6.61 -9.05 -0.91
CA ASP A 88 6.74 -10.23 -1.77
C ASP A 88 7.87 -11.17 -1.31
N VAL A 89 8.96 -10.62 -0.77
CA VAL A 89 10.06 -11.41 -0.19
C VAL A 89 9.71 -11.91 1.20
N LEU A 90 9.23 -11.04 2.09
CA LEU A 90 8.95 -11.36 3.48
C LEU A 90 7.84 -12.42 3.63
N ARG A 91 6.83 -12.43 2.74
CA ARG A 91 5.76 -13.45 2.78
C ARG A 91 6.29 -14.88 2.66
N GLN A 92 7.40 -15.07 1.95
CA GLN A 92 8.02 -16.38 1.76
C GLN A 92 8.82 -16.84 2.98
N HIS A 93 9.03 -15.97 3.97
CA HIS A 93 9.85 -16.21 5.17
C HIS A 93 9.08 -16.01 6.48
N ARG A 94 7.72 -16.03 6.47
CA ARG A 94 6.89 -15.80 7.65
C ARG A 94 7.31 -16.67 8.83
N ASP A 95 7.52 -17.96 8.58
CA ASP A 95 7.87 -18.95 9.58
C ASP A 95 9.19 -18.65 10.31
N VAL A 96 10.12 -17.99 9.62
CA VAL A 96 11.42 -17.61 10.19
C VAL A 96 11.26 -16.49 11.22
N PHE A 97 10.41 -15.49 10.93
CA PHE A 97 10.10 -14.41 11.86
C PHE A 97 9.23 -14.88 13.03
N GLU A 98 8.23 -15.72 12.78
CA GLU A 98 7.35 -16.29 13.79
C GLU A 98 8.15 -17.13 14.82
N ARG A 99 9.10 -17.96 14.37
CA ARG A 99 10.01 -18.70 15.27
C ARG A 99 10.84 -17.81 16.19
N GLN A 100 11.09 -16.56 15.81
CA GLN A 100 11.77 -15.57 16.65
C GLN A 100 10.80 -14.67 17.43
N SER A 101 9.50 -15.02 17.46
CA SER A 101 8.44 -14.24 18.10
C SER A 101 8.32 -12.80 17.56
N ILE A 102 8.71 -12.58 16.30
CA ILE A 102 8.56 -11.31 15.60
C ILE A 102 7.26 -11.33 14.83
N LYS A 103 6.41 -10.37 15.10
CA LYS A 103 5.14 -10.21 14.38
C LYS A 103 5.39 -9.50 13.04
N LEU A 104 5.28 -10.26 11.97
CA LEU A 104 5.37 -9.73 10.61
C LEU A 104 4.01 -9.13 10.22
N CYS A 105 3.93 -7.79 10.16
CA CYS A 105 2.68 -7.07 9.95
C CYS A 105 2.38 -6.90 8.45
N ILE A 106 2.07 -8.00 7.79
CA ILE A 106 1.65 -8.08 6.38
C ILE A 106 0.37 -8.91 6.24
N GLN A 107 -0.38 -8.67 5.18
CA GLN A 107 -1.65 -9.34 4.90
C GLN A 107 -1.51 -10.88 4.83
N SER A 108 -2.63 -11.60 5.00
CA SER A 108 -2.67 -13.05 4.82
C SER A 108 -2.27 -13.46 3.41
N GLU A 109 -1.84 -14.72 3.22
CA GLU A 109 -1.50 -15.25 1.88
C GLU A 109 -2.65 -15.09 0.89
N LYS A 110 -3.89 -15.38 1.33
CA LYS A 110 -5.09 -15.20 0.49
C LYS A 110 -5.24 -13.75 0.01
N CYS A 111 -5.06 -12.79 0.90
CA CYS A 111 -5.16 -11.37 0.55
C CYS A 111 -4.00 -10.96 -0.38
N LEU A 112 -2.77 -11.39 -0.08
CA LEU A 112 -1.59 -11.08 -0.89
C LEU A 112 -1.67 -11.67 -2.29
N ASP A 113 -2.16 -12.90 -2.44
CA ASP A 113 -2.31 -13.55 -3.74
C ASP A 113 -3.24 -12.79 -4.69
N ILE A 114 -4.24 -12.11 -4.14
CA ILE A 114 -5.18 -11.30 -4.91
C ILE A 114 -4.64 -9.89 -5.11
N ALA A 115 -4.17 -9.24 -4.05
CA ALA A 115 -3.71 -7.86 -4.09
C ALA A 115 -2.43 -7.69 -4.93
N ARG A 116 -1.55 -8.72 -4.99
CA ARG A 116 -0.29 -8.66 -5.74
C ARG A 116 -0.40 -9.14 -7.18
N ASP A 117 -1.59 -9.57 -7.63
CA ASP A 117 -1.85 -10.02 -9.00
C ASP A 117 -3.10 -9.33 -9.54
N LYS A 118 -2.92 -8.34 -10.41
CA LYS A 118 -4.00 -7.52 -10.96
C LYS A 118 -4.99 -8.30 -11.81
N TYR A 119 -4.54 -9.40 -12.43
CA TYR A 119 -5.45 -10.27 -13.18
C TYR A 119 -6.30 -11.11 -12.24
N LYS A 120 -5.71 -11.72 -11.21
CA LYS A 120 -6.47 -12.42 -10.17
C LYS A 120 -7.46 -11.48 -9.48
N GLN A 121 -7.04 -10.24 -9.18
CA GLN A 121 -7.94 -9.22 -8.63
C GLN A 121 -9.15 -8.99 -9.54
N SER A 122 -8.95 -8.84 -10.86
CA SER A 122 -10.07 -8.66 -11.79
C SER A 122 -10.99 -9.87 -11.85
N LEU A 123 -10.46 -11.09 -11.74
CA LEU A 123 -11.27 -12.33 -11.72
C LEU A 123 -12.10 -12.47 -10.43
N VAL A 124 -11.58 -12.06 -9.28
CA VAL A 124 -12.30 -12.14 -7.99
C VAL A 124 -13.54 -11.24 -7.99
N PHE A 125 -13.50 -10.15 -8.74
CA PHE A 125 -14.59 -9.18 -8.85
C PHE A 125 -15.27 -9.20 -10.24
N LEU A 126 -14.98 -10.20 -11.07
CA LEU A 126 -15.70 -10.41 -12.33
C LEU A 126 -17.18 -10.67 -12.02
N ASP A 127 -18.06 -9.93 -12.67
CA ASP A 127 -19.52 -10.02 -12.47
C ASP A 127 -19.99 -9.78 -11.01
N ASP A 128 -19.15 -9.16 -10.17
CA ASP A 128 -19.55 -8.77 -8.81
C ASP A 128 -20.61 -7.67 -8.86
N SER A 129 -21.65 -7.81 -8.06
CA SER A 129 -22.80 -6.89 -8.07
C SER A 129 -22.50 -5.54 -7.40
N ILE A 130 -21.45 -5.47 -6.56
CA ILE A 130 -21.08 -4.29 -5.77
C ILE A 130 -19.84 -3.61 -6.37
N VAL A 131 -18.83 -4.41 -6.75
CA VAL A 131 -17.53 -3.92 -7.22
C VAL A 131 -17.44 -4.03 -8.72
N LYS A 132 -17.22 -2.90 -9.40
CA LYS A 132 -16.87 -2.88 -10.81
C LYS A 132 -15.36 -2.90 -10.98
N THR A 133 -14.90 -3.67 -11.96
CA THR A 133 -13.52 -3.64 -12.45
C THR A 133 -13.52 -3.34 -13.94
N PRO A 134 -12.50 -2.69 -14.51
CA PRO A 134 -12.36 -2.60 -15.96
C PRO A 134 -12.25 -4.00 -16.56
N ARG A 135 -12.81 -4.22 -17.76
CA ARG A 135 -12.65 -5.49 -18.48
C ARG A 135 -11.17 -5.75 -18.71
N THR A 136 -10.74 -6.94 -18.33
CA THR A 136 -9.32 -7.28 -18.25
C THR A 136 -9.08 -8.66 -18.84
N VAL A 137 -8.06 -8.77 -19.68
CA VAL A 137 -7.56 -10.03 -20.23
C VAL A 137 -6.04 -10.13 -20.06
N LEU A 138 -5.50 -11.35 -20.11
CA LEU A 138 -4.04 -11.52 -20.22
C LEU A 138 -3.56 -11.00 -21.59
N ALA A 139 -2.30 -10.60 -21.69
CA ALA A 139 -1.75 -10.01 -22.90
C ALA A 139 -1.84 -10.94 -24.13
N ASP A 140 -1.75 -12.25 -23.92
CA ASP A 140 -1.90 -13.31 -24.93
C ASP A 140 -3.35 -13.80 -25.10
N GLY A 141 -4.30 -13.25 -24.33
CA GLY A 141 -5.72 -13.61 -24.34
C GLY A 141 -6.51 -13.01 -25.52
N ASP A 142 -7.81 -13.33 -25.56
CA ASP A 142 -8.73 -12.78 -26.54
C ASP A 142 -9.15 -11.36 -26.16
N ILE A 143 -8.84 -10.39 -27.02
CA ILE A 143 -9.16 -8.97 -26.84
C ILE A 143 -10.40 -8.53 -27.61
N SER A 144 -11.10 -9.44 -28.29
CA SER A 144 -12.26 -9.11 -29.18
C SER A 144 -13.36 -8.31 -28.49
N MET A 145 -13.47 -8.41 -27.17
CA MET A 145 -14.43 -7.69 -26.33
C MET A 145 -13.91 -6.34 -25.82
N LEU A 146 -12.69 -5.95 -26.17
CA LEU A 146 -12.07 -4.69 -25.75
C LEU A 146 -11.99 -3.72 -26.94
N ASN A 147 -12.21 -2.44 -26.68
CA ASN A 147 -12.12 -1.39 -27.69
C ASN A 147 -10.98 -0.42 -27.36
N LEU A 148 -10.23 0.00 -28.37
CA LEU A 148 -9.21 1.04 -28.23
C LEU A 148 -9.83 2.40 -27.82
N PRO A 149 -9.13 3.22 -27.03
CA PRO A 149 -7.79 2.96 -26.48
C PRO A 149 -7.82 1.98 -25.30
N LEU A 150 -6.72 1.24 -25.11
CA LEU A 150 -6.55 0.25 -24.03
C LEU A 150 -5.38 0.61 -23.15
N VAL A 151 -5.28 -0.04 -21.99
CA VAL A 151 -4.14 0.07 -21.07
C VAL A 151 -3.52 -1.30 -20.88
N ALA A 152 -2.19 -1.39 -21.01
CA ALA A 152 -1.42 -2.57 -20.64
C ALA A 152 -0.59 -2.29 -19.39
N LYS A 153 -0.54 -3.26 -18.49
CA LYS A 153 0.25 -3.16 -17.25
C LYS A 153 0.77 -4.53 -16.81
N PRO A 154 1.92 -4.58 -16.10
CA PRO A 154 2.41 -5.83 -15.51
C PRO A 154 1.40 -6.39 -14.50
N LEU A 155 1.32 -7.73 -14.39
CA LEU A 155 0.43 -8.42 -13.45
C LEU A 155 0.71 -8.01 -11.99
N ASN A 156 2.00 -7.92 -11.62
CA ASN A 156 2.47 -7.56 -10.28
C ASN A 156 3.23 -6.22 -10.26
N GLY A 157 2.91 -5.30 -11.17
CA GLY A 157 3.52 -3.98 -11.25
C GLY A 157 3.18 -3.10 -10.05
N ARG A 158 4.02 -2.08 -9.80
CA ARG A 158 3.88 -1.07 -8.74
C ARG A 158 4.16 0.32 -9.31
N SER A 159 3.67 1.36 -8.64
CA SER A 159 4.02 2.77 -8.96
C SER A 159 3.86 3.14 -10.43
N SER A 160 2.86 2.59 -11.11
CA SER A 160 2.64 2.74 -12.56
C SER A 160 3.83 2.32 -13.45
N GLU A 161 4.80 1.57 -12.90
CA GLU A 161 5.94 1.06 -13.66
C GLU A 161 5.47 0.08 -14.73
N GLY A 162 5.91 0.29 -15.97
CA GLY A 162 5.52 -0.56 -17.10
C GLY A 162 4.09 -0.35 -17.61
N LEU A 163 3.34 0.64 -17.10
CA LEU A 163 2.03 1.01 -17.63
C LEU A 163 2.18 1.61 -19.04
N MET A 164 1.38 1.15 -19.98
CA MET A 164 1.41 1.59 -21.38
C MET A 164 0.00 1.82 -21.89
N PHE A 165 -0.20 2.93 -22.61
CA PHE A 165 -1.43 3.20 -23.35
C PHE A 165 -1.31 2.60 -24.76
N LEU A 166 -2.36 1.90 -25.20
CA LEU A 166 -2.44 1.24 -26.50
C LEU A 166 -3.51 1.96 -27.33
N GLU A 167 -3.07 2.72 -28.31
CA GLU A 167 -3.96 3.56 -29.12
C GLU A 167 -4.32 2.91 -30.46
N ASN A 168 -3.57 1.89 -30.87
CA ASN A 168 -3.75 1.20 -32.15
C ASN A 168 -3.36 -0.29 -32.06
N GLU A 169 -3.69 -1.05 -33.10
CA GLU A 169 -3.40 -2.49 -33.18
C GLU A 169 -1.90 -2.83 -33.12
N SER A 170 -1.04 -1.96 -33.64
CA SER A 170 0.41 -2.17 -33.56
C SER A 170 0.92 -2.15 -32.11
N ASP A 171 0.36 -1.27 -31.28
CA ASP A 171 0.67 -1.23 -29.85
C ASP A 171 0.22 -2.51 -29.15
N VAL A 172 -0.99 -2.97 -29.45
CA VAL A 172 -1.53 -4.22 -28.93
C VAL A 172 -0.66 -5.41 -29.31
N ASN A 173 -0.28 -5.55 -30.59
CA ASN A 173 0.56 -6.65 -31.07
C ASN A 173 1.90 -6.71 -30.35
N ARG A 174 2.50 -5.54 -30.05
CA ARG A 174 3.76 -5.41 -29.30
C ARG A 174 3.64 -5.89 -27.86
N ILE A 175 2.47 -5.70 -27.24
CA ILE A 175 2.19 -6.13 -25.86
C ILE A 175 1.88 -7.63 -25.80
N ARG A 176 1.22 -8.19 -26.79
CA ARG A 176 0.89 -9.63 -26.83
C ARG A 176 2.10 -10.54 -26.72
N GLU A 177 3.26 -10.07 -27.12
CA GLU A 177 4.52 -10.80 -26.98
C GLU A 177 5.10 -10.74 -25.54
N LYS A 178 4.58 -9.85 -24.69
CA LYS A 178 5.05 -9.68 -23.32
C LYS A 178 4.34 -10.64 -22.36
N LYS A 179 5.06 -11.63 -21.87
CA LYS A 179 4.60 -12.46 -20.76
C LYS A 179 4.45 -11.60 -19.49
N CYS A 180 3.54 -11.99 -18.61
CA CYS A 180 3.27 -11.29 -17.34
C CYS A 180 2.66 -9.88 -17.48
N TYR A 181 1.98 -9.59 -18.60
CA TYR A 181 1.17 -8.39 -18.80
C TYR A 181 -0.31 -8.74 -18.91
N LEU A 182 -1.14 -7.79 -18.51
CA LEU A 182 -2.56 -7.76 -18.83
C LEU A 182 -2.89 -6.58 -19.75
N ILE A 183 -3.99 -6.71 -20.48
CA ILE A 183 -4.62 -5.63 -21.26
C ILE A 183 -5.98 -5.36 -20.65
N GLN A 184 -6.32 -4.09 -20.50
CA GLN A 184 -7.52 -3.63 -19.81
C GLN A 184 -8.17 -2.47 -20.59
N GLU A 185 -9.50 -2.38 -20.56
CA GLU A 185 -10.20 -1.22 -21.09
C GLU A 185 -9.79 0.05 -20.36
N THR A 186 -9.72 1.16 -21.07
CA THR A 186 -9.46 2.47 -20.49
C THR A 186 -10.75 3.06 -19.94
N ILE A 187 -10.78 3.35 -18.65
CA ILE A 187 -11.89 4.07 -18.02
C ILE A 187 -11.50 5.55 -17.93
N PRO A 188 -12.21 6.44 -18.64
CA PRO A 188 -12.01 7.87 -18.49
C PRO A 188 -12.61 8.34 -17.17
N GLY A 189 -11.85 9.14 -16.38
CA GLY A 189 -12.35 9.63 -15.10
C GLY A 189 -11.29 10.10 -14.14
N SER A 190 -11.73 10.46 -12.94
CA SER A 190 -10.89 10.89 -11.84
C SER A 190 -10.35 9.68 -11.07
N VAL A 191 -9.11 9.77 -10.62
CA VAL A 191 -8.48 8.73 -9.78
C VAL A 191 -8.82 9.00 -8.33
N PHE A 192 -9.30 7.96 -7.65
CA PHE A 192 -9.54 7.94 -6.22
C PHE A 192 -8.62 6.94 -5.54
N THR A 193 -8.09 7.33 -4.39
CA THR A 193 -7.34 6.45 -3.51
C THR A 193 -8.06 6.37 -2.17
N VAL A 194 -8.16 5.17 -1.61
CA VAL A 194 -8.78 4.95 -0.31
C VAL A 194 -7.80 4.24 0.60
N ASP A 195 -7.40 4.90 1.69
CA ASP A 195 -6.76 4.19 2.80
C ASP A 195 -7.84 3.50 3.62
N TYR A 196 -7.68 2.22 3.84
CA TYR A 196 -8.64 1.37 4.51
C TYR A 196 -7.97 0.55 5.60
N ALA A 197 -8.57 0.51 6.78
CA ALA A 197 -8.12 -0.32 7.90
C ALA A 197 -9.24 -1.24 8.38
N ARG A 198 -8.89 -2.47 8.79
CA ARG A 198 -9.83 -3.46 9.30
C ARG A 198 -9.17 -4.33 10.38
N ASP A 199 -9.97 -4.77 11.36
CA ASP A 199 -9.57 -5.74 12.38
C ASP A 199 -10.30 -7.08 12.26
N ASP A 200 -9.90 -8.04 13.10
CA ASP A 200 -10.52 -9.38 13.16
C ASP A 200 -11.92 -9.37 13.79
N TYR A 201 -12.32 -8.27 14.43
CA TYR A 201 -13.65 -8.13 15.03
C TYR A 201 -14.70 -7.66 14.03
N GLY A 202 -14.28 -7.29 12.81
CA GLY A 202 -15.13 -6.78 11.76
C GLY A 202 -15.29 -5.27 11.75
N ASN A 203 -14.63 -4.53 12.68
CA ASN A 203 -14.60 -3.08 12.59
C ASN A 203 -13.71 -2.68 11.43
N ASP A 204 -14.15 -1.67 10.69
CA ASP A 204 -13.36 -1.09 9.61
C ASP A 204 -13.54 0.42 9.50
N PHE A 205 -12.60 1.07 8.80
CA PHE A 205 -12.67 2.49 8.52
C PHE A 205 -11.94 2.83 7.20
N ALA A 206 -12.51 3.76 6.46
CA ALA A 206 -12.00 4.18 5.16
C ALA A 206 -11.90 5.70 5.05
N VAL A 207 -10.81 6.20 4.48
CA VAL A 207 -10.62 7.61 4.12
C VAL A 207 -10.44 7.74 2.63
N PRO A 208 -11.52 7.98 1.87
CA PRO A 208 -11.46 8.21 0.43
C PRO A 208 -10.92 9.60 0.09
N ARG A 209 -10.14 9.67 -0.98
CA ARG A 209 -9.66 10.94 -1.55
C ARG A 209 -9.58 10.87 -3.07
N GLU A 210 -9.96 11.96 -3.71
CA GLU A 210 -9.71 12.20 -5.14
C GLU A 210 -8.29 12.74 -5.30
N GLU A 211 -7.55 12.18 -6.25
CA GLU A 211 -6.17 12.57 -6.55
C GLU A 211 -6.18 13.73 -7.57
N LEU A 212 -5.99 14.97 -7.10
CA LEU A 212 -6.01 16.17 -7.95
C LEU A 212 -4.68 16.42 -8.66
N LEU A 213 -3.58 16.12 -7.96
CA LEU A 213 -2.23 16.23 -8.50
C LEU A 213 -1.40 15.04 -7.98
N ARG A 214 -0.74 14.33 -8.90
CA ARG A 214 0.10 13.16 -8.61
C ARG A 214 1.52 13.35 -9.15
N THR A 215 2.48 12.67 -8.53
CA THR A 215 3.81 12.46 -9.12
C THR A 215 3.69 11.55 -10.33
N LYS A 216 4.72 11.51 -11.18
CA LYS A 216 4.81 10.57 -12.31
C LYS A 216 4.64 9.09 -11.87
N ASN A 217 5.07 8.76 -10.65
CA ASN A 217 4.99 7.41 -10.08
C ASN A 217 3.68 7.17 -9.29
N GLY A 218 2.68 8.02 -9.46
CA GLY A 218 1.34 7.84 -8.91
C GLY A 218 1.13 8.27 -7.46
N ALA A 219 2.14 8.82 -6.76
CA ALA A 219 1.94 9.32 -5.40
C ALA A 219 1.18 10.65 -5.41
N GLY A 220 0.14 10.77 -4.57
CA GLY A 220 -0.66 11.99 -4.41
C GLY A 220 0.16 13.13 -3.84
N LEU A 221 0.06 14.30 -4.47
CA LEU A 221 0.65 15.58 -4.04
C LEU A 221 -0.42 16.53 -3.50
N THR A 222 -1.55 16.63 -4.20
CA THR A 222 -2.72 17.40 -3.79
C THR A 222 -3.93 16.51 -3.96
N VAL A 223 -4.75 16.42 -2.93
CA VAL A 223 -5.92 15.56 -2.89
C VAL A 223 -7.14 16.33 -2.40
N ARG A 224 -8.32 15.87 -2.78
CA ARG A 224 -9.59 16.26 -2.17
C ARG A 224 -10.07 15.12 -1.31
N ILE A 225 -10.15 15.31 0.01
CA ILE A 225 -10.81 14.35 0.91
C ILE A 225 -12.30 14.34 0.56
N ASN A 226 -12.83 13.16 0.36
CA ASN A 226 -14.21 12.96 -0.06
C ASN A 226 -14.91 11.94 0.85
N PRO A 227 -15.78 12.36 1.76
CA PRO A 227 -16.53 11.47 2.64
C PRO A 227 -17.67 10.74 1.90
N ASP A 228 -17.37 10.09 0.77
CA ASP A 228 -18.35 9.35 -0.04
C ASP A 228 -18.69 8.01 0.62
N ILE A 229 -19.93 7.92 1.15
CA ILE A 229 -20.42 6.74 1.85
C ILE A 229 -20.49 5.52 0.92
N SER A 230 -20.82 5.71 -0.37
CA SER A 230 -20.93 4.59 -1.32
C SER A 230 -19.56 3.94 -1.56
N LEU A 231 -18.52 4.75 -1.69
CA LEU A 231 -17.14 4.26 -1.84
C LEU A 231 -16.63 3.62 -0.54
N GLN A 232 -16.97 4.19 0.63
CA GLN A 232 -16.64 3.59 1.93
C GLN A 232 -17.28 2.21 2.09
N GLN A 233 -18.56 2.05 1.75
CA GLN A 233 -19.25 0.76 1.79
C GLN A 233 -18.66 -0.26 0.82
N MET A 234 -18.27 0.18 -0.38
CA MET A 234 -17.63 -0.67 -1.37
C MET A 234 -16.27 -1.20 -0.87
N VAL A 235 -15.41 -0.35 -0.30
CA VAL A 235 -14.12 -0.80 0.22
C VAL A 235 -14.26 -1.66 1.48
N SER A 236 -15.27 -1.43 2.30
CA SER A 236 -15.65 -2.31 3.42
C SER A 236 -15.99 -3.72 2.91
N TYR A 237 -16.83 -3.82 1.88
CA TYR A 237 -17.15 -5.09 1.24
C TYR A 237 -15.89 -5.78 0.66
N ILE A 238 -15.03 -5.04 -0.06
CA ILE A 238 -13.78 -5.57 -0.61
C ILE A 238 -12.88 -6.08 0.53
N GLY A 239 -12.69 -5.29 1.57
CA GLY A 239 -11.85 -5.63 2.70
C GLY A 239 -12.32 -6.89 3.45
N ALA A 240 -13.63 -7.02 3.65
CA ALA A 240 -14.24 -8.22 4.24
C ALA A 240 -14.05 -9.46 3.35
N LYS A 241 -14.31 -9.34 2.04
CA LYS A 241 -14.18 -10.44 1.06
C LYS A 241 -12.73 -10.96 0.98
N LEU A 242 -11.75 -10.09 1.06
CA LEU A 242 -10.34 -10.44 1.02
C LEU A 242 -9.77 -10.86 2.38
N GLY A 243 -10.47 -10.61 3.48
CA GLY A 243 -9.98 -10.85 4.84
C GLY A 243 -8.81 -9.93 5.19
N VAL A 244 -8.93 -8.64 4.88
CA VAL A 244 -7.93 -7.62 5.22
C VAL A 244 -7.79 -7.51 6.74
N ILE A 245 -6.56 -7.46 7.23
CA ILE A 245 -6.19 -7.15 8.62
C ILE A 245 -5.19 -6.01 8.63
N GLY A 246 -5.44 -4.99 9.43
CA GLY A 246 -4.64 -3.76 9.41
C GLY A 246 -4.97 -2.88 8.20
N CYS A 247 -3.99 -2.17 7.67
CA CYS A 247 -4.18 -1.17 6.64
C CYS A 247 -3.79 -1.67 5.25
N VAL A 248 -4.62 -1.34 4.26
CA VAL A 248 -4.35 -1.47 2.83
C VAL A 248 -4.74 -0.18 2.11
N ASN A 249 -4.29 -0.04 0.87
CA ASN A 249 -4.64 1.05 0.00
C ASN A 249 -5.34 0.51 -1.25
N MET A 250 -6.49 1.08 -1.60
CA MET A 250 -7.26 0.69 -2.79
C MET A 250 -7.36 1.88 -3.75
N GLU A 251 -7.16 1.63 -5.04
CA GLU A 251 -7.26 2.66 -6.07
C GLU A 251 -8.43 2.40 -7.01
N PHE A 252 -9.15 3.48 -7.34
CA PHE A 252 -10.33 3.46 -8.20
C PHE A 252 -10.23 4.54 -9.27
N ILE A 253 -10.95 4.32 -10.39
CA ILE A 253 -11.30 5.38 -11.34
C ILE A 253 -12.81 5.62 -11.23
N TYR A 254 -13.20 6.88 -11.11
CA TYR A 254 -14.60 7.31 -11.11
C TYR A 254 -14.95 7.95 -12.46
N ASP A 255 -15.86 7.34 -13.21
CA ASP A 255 -16.26 7.77 -14.55
C ASP A 255 -17.35 8.86 -14.56
N GLY A 256 -17.73 9.37 -13.38
CA GLY A 256 -18.86 10.29 -13.18
C GLY A 256 -20.13 9.57 -12.70
N LYS A 257 -20.15 8.24 -12.73
CA LYS A 257 -21.30 7.42 -12.31
C LYS A 257 -20.90 6.24 -11.42
N TYR A 258 -19.81 5.55 -11.73
CA TYR A 258 -19.35 4.35 -11.05
C TYR A 258 -17.88 4.44 -10.67
N TYR A 259 -17.52 3.80 -9.56
CA TYR A 259 -16.15 3.52 -9.18
C TYR A 259 -15.70 2.18 -9.76
N TYR A 260 -14.56 2.16 -10.44
CA TYR A 260 -13.93 0.96 -10.97
C TYR A 260 -12.66 0.68 -10.17
N LEU A 261 -12.62 -0.45 -9.48
CA LEU A 261 -11.42 -0.89 -8.75
C LEU A 261 -10.30 -1.23 -9.73
N ILE A 262 -9.15 -0.54 -9.62
CA ILE A 262 -8.02 -0.72 -10.53
C ILE A 262 -6.78 -1.31 -9.86
N ASP A 263 -6.64 -1.16 -8.53
CA ASP A 263 -5.49 -1.70 -7.79
C ASP A 263 -5.78 -1.84 -6.29
N ILE A 264 -5.15 -2.84 -5.66
CA ILE A 264 -5.12 -3.02 -4.21
C ILE A 264 -3.66 -3.16 -3.79
N ASN A 265 -3.19 -2.23 -2.97
CA ASN A 265 -1.84 -2.24 -2.44
C ASN A 265 -1.88 -2.72 -0.98
N PRO A 266 -1.29 -3.87 -0.61
CA PRO A 266 -1.40 -4.46 0.72
C PRO A 266 -0.49 -3.80 1.76
N ARG A 267 -0.39 -2.49 1.73
CA ARG A 267 0.49 -1.63 2.55
C ARG A 267 -0.10 -0.23 2.72
N PHE A 268 0.58 0.60 3.51
CA PHE A 268 0.28 2.03 3.58
C PHE A 268 0.48 2.70 2.21
N SER A 269 -0.42 3.62 1.88
CA SER A 269 -0.27 4.46 0.68
C SER A 269 0.85 5.49 0.87
N ALA A 270 1.39 5.99 -0.24
CA ALA A 270 2.27 7.16 -0.23
C ALA A 270 1.59 8.43 0.34
N GLY A 271 0.26 8.41 0.43
CA GLY A 271 -0.59 9.49 0.93
C GLY A 271 -1.19 9.24 2.32
N VAL A 272 -0.73 8.24 3.08
CA VAL A 272 -1.30 7.91 4.42
C VAL A 272 -1.34 9.09 5.38
N ALA A 273 -0.45 10.07 5.22
CA ALA A 273 -0.46 11.31 5.98
C ALA A 273 -1.74 12.15 5.76
N PHE A 274 -2.38 12.05 4.58
CA PHE A 274 -3.66 12.73 4.35
C PHE A 274 -4.78 12.14 5.21
N SER A 275 -4.80 10.82 5.40
CA SER A 275 -5.75 10.17 6.31
C SER A 275 -5.52 10.59 7.75
N HIS A 276 -4.25 10.74 8.16
CA HIS A 276 -3.90 11.24 9.48
C HIS A 276 -4.37 12.70 9.66
N LEU A 277 -4.17 13.57 8.67
CA LEU A 277 -4.66 14.96 8.69
C LEU A 277 -6.20 15.05 8.65
N ALA A 278 -6.87 14.07 8.06
CA ALA A 278 -8.32 13.94 8.11
C ALA A 278 -8.83 13.46 9.49
N GLY A 279 -7.94 13.22 10.45
CA GLY A 279 -8.26 12.86 11.83
C GLY A 279 -8.21 11.37 12.14
N TYR A 280 -7.81 10.50 11.20
CA TYR A 280 -7.75 9.06 11.45
C TYR A 280 -6.35 8.49 11.31
N ASP A 281 -5.85 7.91 12.39
CA ASP A 281 -4.52 7.29 12.42
C ASP A 281 -4.56 5.83 11.91
N MET A 282 -4.30 5.68 10.61
CA MET A 282 -4.21 4.37 9.93
C MET A 282 -3.07 3.52 10.48
N VAL A 283 -1.98 4.15 10.94
CA VAL A 283 -0.80 3.44 11.43
C VAL A 283 -1.07 2.78 12.77
N LEU A 284 -1.68 3.52 13.70
CA LEU A 284 -2.05 2.98 15.00
C LEU A 284 -3.15 1.92 14.88
N SER A 285 -4.11 2.12 13.96
CA SER A 285 -5.13 1.11 13.65
C SER A 285 -4.50 -0.18 13.10
N HIS A 286 -3.51 -0.07 12.21
CA HIS A 286 -2.74 -1.22 11.71
C HIS A 286 -2.02 -1.96 12.84
N LEU A 287 -1.30 -1.24 13.68
CA LEU A 287 -0.61 -1.83 14.83
C LEU A 287 -1.59 -2.54 15.79
N ASN A 288 -2.74 -1.91 16.07
CA ASN A 288 -3.77 -2.50 16.92
C ASN A 288 -4.32 -3.79 16.31
N ALA A 289 -4.71 -3.79 15.05
CA ALA A 289 -5.25 -4.97 14.36
C ALA A 289 -4.27 -6.16 14.40
N PHE A 290 -2.99 -5.92 14.11
CA PHE A 290 -1.97 -6.97 14.22
C PHE A 290 -1.68 -7.40 15.67
N ASN A 291 -2.09 -6.62 16.65
CA ASN A 291 -2.03 -7.02 18.08
C ASN A 291 -3.32 -7.69 18.58
N GLY A 292 -4.25 -8.04 17.68
CA GLY A 292 -5.54 -8.61 18.05
C GLY A 292 -6.39 -7.65 18.88
N LYS A 293 -6.25 -6.35 18.66
CA LYS A 293 -7.03 -5.28 19.27
C LYS A 293 -7.93 -4.63 18.23
N PRO A 294 -9.06 -4.05 18.63
CA PRO A 294 -9.88 -3.24 17.74
C PRO A 294 -9.06 -2.10 17.12
N ILE A 295 -9.34 -1.78 15.86
CA ILE A 295 -8.84 -0.54 15.24
C ILE A 295 -9.38 0.68 16.01
N LEU A 296 -8.85 1.86 15.72
CA LEU A 296 -9.35 3.09 16.32
C LEU A 296 -10.83 3.31 15.98
N PRO A 297 -11.60 3.95 16.88
CA PRO A 297 -12.97 4.32 16.58
C PRO A 297 -13.08 5.19 15.34
N SER A 298 -14.17 5.05 14.60
CA SER A 298 -14.49 5.91 13.47
C SER A 298 -14.53 7.38 13.86
N VAL A 299 -14.09 8.25 12.95
CA VAL A 299 -14.15 9.70 13.12
C VAL A 299 -14.98 10.32 12.00
N ASN A 300 -15.60 11.45 12.28
CA ASN A 300 -16.18 12.27 11.23
C ASN A 300 -15.10 13.14 10.61
N PHE A 301 -15.06 13.22 9.30
CA PHE A 301 -14.17 14.13 8.57
C PHE A 301 -14.95 14.84 7.47
N GLU A 302 -14.52 16.04 7.15
CA GLU A 302 -15.17 16.91 6.16
C GLU A 302 -14.40 16.90 4.84
N ALA A 303 -15.11 17.21 3.76
CA ALA A 303 -14.48 17.40 2.46
C ALA A 303 -13.56 18.63 2.52
N CYS A 304 -12.31 18.44 2.13
CA CYS A 304 -11.32 19.52 2.08
C CYS A 304 -10.23 19.18 1.06
N ILE A 305 -9.47 20.19 0.66
CA ILE A 305 -8.27 20.00 -0.16
C ILE A 305 -7.05 19.98 0.76
N MET A 306 -6.21 18.97 0.59
CA MET A 306 -4.93 18.84 1.28
C MET A 306 -3.81 18.76 0.25
N SER A 307 -2.68 19.40 0.54
CA SER A 307 -1.51 19.38 -0.33
C SER A 307 -0.26 19.09 0.47
N LYS A 308 0.66 18.30 -0.10
CA LYS A 308 1.98 18.05 0.50
C LYS A 308 2.81 19.33 0.46
N ARG A 309 3.53 19.56 1.53
CA ARG A 309 4.59 20.57 1.62
C ARG A 309 5.91 19.85 1.84
N TYR A 310 6.93 20.26 1.11
CA TYR A 310 8.29 19.76 1.29
C TYR A 310 9.09 20.79 2.09
N SER A 311 9.98 20.28 2.94
CA SER A 311 10.95 21.08 3.67
C SER A 311 12.29 20.39 3.67
N GLU A 312 13.36 21.14 3.57
CA GLU A 312 14.72 20.65 3.63
C GLU A 312 15.18 20.52 5.09
N VAL A 313 15.95 19.49 5.36
CA VAL A 313 16.59 19.27 6.68
C VAL A 313 18.09 19.13 6.49
N LYS A 314 18.86 19.63 7.47
CA LYS A 314 20.32 19.47 7.52
C LYS A 314 20.66 18.28 8.41
N ILE A 315 21.26 17.26 7.84
CA ILE A 315 21.81 16.12 8.59
C ILE A 315 23.31 16.34 8.77
N CYS A 316 23.77 16.41 10.01
CA CYS A 316 25.20 16.56 10.30
C CYS A 316 25.87 15.18 10.26
N LEU A 317 26.90 15.03 9.44
CA LEU A 317 27.76 13.85 9.42
C LEU A 317 28.56 13.81 10.73
N LYS A 318 28.60 12.65 11.38
CA LYS A 318 29.36 12.40 12.59
C LYS A 318 30.79 11.98 12.25
#